data_25b036d57a5572e7d58706d35b39012a
#
_entry.id   25b036d57a5572e7d58706d35b39012a
#
_cell.length_a   1.000
_cell.length_b   1.000
_cell.length_c   1.000
_cell.angle_alpha   90.00
_cell.angle_beta   90.00
_cell.angle_gamma   90.00
#
_symmetry.space_group_name_H-M   'P 1'
#
loop_
_entity.id
_entity.type
_entity.pdbx_description
1 polymer ?
#
loop_
_entity_poly.entity_id
_entity_poly.type
_entity_poly.pdbx_seq_one_letter_code
_entity_poly.pdbx_strand_id
1 'polypeptide(L)'
;MLRTCTVTIAAMTLGAALVLGTEGRAGEPIQVGGKMTCKTPEQHSIPVEGDPGHVLVVQIETCVGSASGESGRFDGAQQRWFEVDDLVKGSGMIHGYELAKYKDGSTGITSYAGAQVTTMINGKPEWTALGTFEQTKGTGSMANIQVRGTWTAKPTSETEFVMDWVGTMTEGTK
;
A
#
# COMPACT_ATOMS: atom_id res chain seq x y z
N MET A 1 -4.71 -58.75 -66.26
CA MET A 1 -4.94 -59.07 -64.86
C MET A 1 -4.37 -57.92 -64.02
N LEU A 2 -5.22 -56.94 -63.61
CA LEU A 2 -4.84 -55.84 -62.74
C LEU A 2 -5.13 -56.26 -61.33
N ARG A 3 -4.11 -56.19 -60.45
CA ARG A 3 -4.24 -56.39 -59.02
C ARG A 3 -4.41 -55.01 -58.37
N THR A 4 -5.57 -54.81 -57.80
CA THR A 4 -5.92 -53.60 -57.03
C THR A 4 -5.29 -53.71 -55.63
N CYS A 5 -4.42 -52.78 -55.27
CA CYS A 5 -3.85 -52.67 -53.93
C CYS A 5 -4.70 -51.72 -53.09
N THR A 6 -5.38 -52.25 -52.08
CA THR A 6 -6.17 -51.47 -51.15
C THR A 6 -5.28 -50.96 -49.97
N VAL A 7 -5.05 -49.68 -49.89
CA VAL A 7 -4.32 -49.05 -48.76
C VAL A 7 -5.33 -48.65 -47.69
N THR A 8 -5.21 -49.29 -46.52
CA THR A 8 -6.02 -48.96 -45.33
C THR A 8 -5.29 -47.87 -44.54
N ILE A 9 -5.83 -46.67 -44.50
CA ILE A 9 -5.34 -45.58 -43.70
C ILE A 9 -5.95 -45.69 -42.28
N ALA A 10 -5.15 -46.01 -41.27
CA ALA A 10 -5.55 -45.97 -39.87
C ALA A 10 -5.45 -44.53 -39.36
N ALA A 11 -6.62 -43.94 -39.06
CA ALA A 11 -6.68 -42.61 -38.41
C ALA A 11 -6.34 -42.76 -36.93
N MET A 12 -5.18 -42.25 -36.53
CA MET A 12 -4.85 -42.07 -35.12
C MET A 12 -5.47 -40.76 -34.65
N THR A 13 -6.51 -40.83 -33.83
CA THR A 13 -7.06 -39.71 -33.11
C THR A 13 -6.15 -39.40 -31.91
N LEU A 14 -5.34 -38.35 -31.99
CA LEU A 14 -4.62 -37.78 -30.87
C LEU A 14 -5.65 -37.05 -29.98
N GLY A 15 -5.98 -37.65 -28.83
CA GLY A 15 -6.76 -37.00 -27.79
C GLY A 15 -5.90 -35.92 -27.09
N ALA A 16 -6.07 -34.67 -27.45
CA ALA A 16 -5.55 -33.54 -26.69
C ALA A 16 -6.37 -33.42 -25.42
N ALA A 17 -5.80 -33.89 -24.29
CA ALA A 17 -6.33 -33.57 -22.97
C ALA A 17 -6.07 -32.09 -22.71
N LEU A 18 -7.11 -31.25 -22.85
CA LEU A 18 -7.08 -29.89 -22.31
C LEU A 18 -7.02 -29.99 -20.78
N VAL A 19 -5.83 -29.76 -20.25
CA VAL A 19 -5.65 -29.43 -18.83
C VAL A 19 -6.19 -28.01 -18.68
N LEU A 20 -7.47 -27.89 -18.32
CA LEU A 20 -8.04 -26.63 -17.82
C LEU A 20 -7.36 -26.37 -16.48
N GLY A 21 -6.26 -25.61 -16.50
CA GLY A 21 -5.70 -24.99 -15.32
C GLY A 21 -6.82 -24.14 -14.71
N THR A 22 -7.29 -24.49 -13.53
CA THR A 22 -8.12 -23.62 -12.70
C THR A 22 -7.22 -22.45 -12.29
N GLU A 23 -7.18 -21.40 -13.11
CA GLU A 23 -6.67 -20.11 -12.68
C GLU A 23 -7.53 -19.72 -11.49
N GLY A 24 -6.89 -19.73 -10.30
CA GLY A 24 -7.55 -19.33 -9.09
C GLY A 24 -8.07 -17.90 -9.27
N ARG A 25 -9.39 -17.75 -9.21
CA ARG A 25 -10.06 -16.48 -9.41
C ARG A 25 -9.70 -15.59 -8.23
N ALA A 26 -8.99 -14.49 -8.47
CA ALA A 26 -8.81 -13.44 -7.47
C ALA A 26 -10.21 -13.00 -6.99
N GLY A 27 -10.38 -12.82 -5.69
CA GLY A 27 -11.64 -12.34 -5.13
C GLY A 27 -12.07 -11.02 -5.75
N GLU A 28 -13.37 -10.73 -5.73
CA GLU A 28 -13.85 -9.43 -6.21
C GLU A 28 -13.22 -8.30 -5.35
N PRO A 29 -12.80 -7.19 -5.99
CA PRO A 29 -12.24 -6.06 -5.27
C PRO A 29 -13.24 -5.46 -4.26
N ILE A 30 -12.82 -5.27 -3.02
CA ILE A 30 -13.62 -4.69 -1.94
C ILE A 30 -13.11 -3.29 -1.65
N GLN A 31 -14.01 -2.32 -1.53
CA GLN A 31 -13.65 -0.97 -1.10
C GLN A 31 -13.40 -0.96 0.41
N VAL A 32 -12.26 -0.42 0.80
CA VAL A 32 -11.83 -0.32 2.19
C VAL A 32 -11.35 1.10 2.49
N GLY A 33 -11.36 1.47 3.76
CA GLY A 33 -10.88 2.78 4.19
C GLY A 33 -10.94 2.93 5.70
N GLY A 34 -10.32 3.98 6.19
CA GLY A 34 -10.26 4.25 7.61
C GLY A 34 -9.52 5.54 7.92
N LYS A 35 -9.27 5.70 9.20
CA LYS A 35 -8.50 6.82 9.75
C LYS A 35 -7.35 6.29 10.58
N MET A 36 -6.25 7.03 10.60
CA MET A 36 -5.12 6.78 11.47
C MET A 36 -4.86 8.00 12.34
N THR A 37 -4.49 7.76 13.59
CA THR A 37 -3.96 8.77 14.49
C THR A 37 -2.49 8.45 14.70
N CYS A 38 -1.63 9.39 14.37
CA CYS A 38 -0.19 9.20 14.27
C CYS A 38 0.57 10.17 15.16
N LYS A 39 1.78 9.74 15.57
CA LYS A 39 2.77 10.53 16.30
C LYS A 39 4.13 10.35 15.64
N THR A 40 4.93 11.42 15.67
CA THR A 40 6.31 11.42 15.18
C THR A 40 7.27 11.50 16.37
N PRO A 41 7.62 10.36 17.00
CA PRO A 41 8.51 10.34 18.17
C PRO A 41 9.98 10.62 17.83
N GLU A 42 10.39 10.35 16.59
CA GLU A 42 11.77 10.49 16.14
C GLU A 42 11.81 11.20 14.79
N GLN A 43 12.57 12.30 14.71
CA GLN A 43 12.76 13.07 13.48
C GLN A 43 14.17 13.64 13.42
N HIS A 44 14.80 13.52 12.27
CA HIS A 44 16.12 14.10 11.98
C HIS A 44 16.05 14.88 10.68
N SER A 45 16.45 16.16 10.73
CA SER A 45 16.50 17.04 9.56
C SER A 45 17.95 17.28 9.16
N ILE A 46 18.26 17.10 7.88
CA ILE A 46 19.58 17.26 7.29
C ILE A 46 19.49 18.38 6.26
N PRO A 47 20.03 19.58 6.53
CA PRO A 47 20.06 20.67 5.56
C PRO A 47 20.85 20.28 4.31
N VAL A 48 20.35 20.64 3.14
CA VAL A 48 21.07 20.47 1.88
C VAL A 48 22.01 21.66 1.70
N GLU A 49 23.31 21.37 1.66
CA GLU A 49 24.34 22.42 1.55
C GLU A 49 24.19 23.22 0.24
N GLY A 50 24.21 24.54 0.35
CA GLY A 50 24.10 25.45 -0.80
C GLY A 50 22.66 25.71 -1.26
N ASP A 51 21.65 25.11 -0.66
CA ASP A 51 20.23 25.34 -1.01
C ASP A 51 19.41 25.75 0.24
N PRO A 52 19.33 27.05 0.56
CA PRO A 52 18.63 27.54 1.74
C PRO A 52 17.15 27.18 1.77
N GLY A 53 16.73 26.51 2.87
CA GLY A 53 15.34 26.07 3.05
C GLY A 53 15.04 24.70 2.45
N HIS A 54 16.05 24.02 1.91
CA HIS A 54 15.97 22.63 1.46
C HIS A 54 16.51 21.71 2.57
N VAL A 55 15.70 20.72 2.97
CA VAL A 55 16.04 19.75 4.00
C VAL A 55 15.61 18.34 3.56
N LEU A 56 16.44 17.36 3.88
CA LEU A 56 16.02 15.98 3.91
C LEU A 56 15.58 15.65 5.35
N VAL A 57 14.41 15.06 5.50
CA VAL A 57 13.89 14.63 6.80
C VAL A 57 13.82 13.12 6.82
N VAL A 58 14.37 12.51 7.87
CA VAL A 58 14.21 11.07 8.15
C VAL A 58 13.45 10.96 9.45
N GLN A 59 12.32 10.25 9.41
CA GLN A 59 11.46 10.16 10.58
C GLN A 59 10.88 8.78 10.79
N ILE A 60 10.55 8.50 12.05
CA ILE A 60 9.83 7.31 12.46
C ILE A 60 8.53 7.77 13.09
N GLU A 61 7.46 7.18 12.64
CA GLU A 61 6.12 7.47 13.10
C GLU A 61 5.46 6.24 13.70
N THR A 62 4.54 6.45 14.62
CA THR A 62 3.69 5.41 15.19
C THR A 62 2.24 5.79 15.00
N CYS A 63 1.46 4.87 14.42
CA CYS A 63 0.07 5.12 14.13
C CYS A 63 -0.83 4.00 14.70
N VAL A 64 -2.07 4.37 14.99
CA VAL A 64 -3.14 3.43 15.35
C VAL A 64 -4.28 3.62 14.37
N GLY A 65 -4.68 2.52 13.71
CA GLY A 65 -5.79 2.51 12.77
C GLY A 65 -7.15 2.48 13.45
N SER A 66 -8.13 3.13 12.83
CA SER A 66 -9.55 3.04 13.17
C SER A 66 -10.34 2.80 11.90
N ALA A 67 -11.08 1.70 11.84
CA ALA A 67 -11.85 1.29 10.67
C ALA A 67 -13.08 0.47 11.08
N SER A 68 -14.08 0.36 10.21
CA SER A 68 -15.31 -0.38 10.46
C SER A 68 -15.85 -1.05 9.20
N GLY A 69 -16.90 -1.86 9.33
CA GLY A 69 -17.51 -2.57 8.20
C GLY A 69 -16.51 -3.50 7.51
N GLU A 70 -16.46 -3.46 6.20
CA GLU A 70 -15.54 -4.25 5.36
C GLU A 70 -14.06 -3.96 5.68
N SER A 71 -13.77 -2.78 6.22
CA SER A 71 -12.45 -2.37 6.67
C SER A 71 -12.10 -2.84 8.08
N GLY A 72 -13.00 -3.52 8.80
CA GLY A 72 -12.85 -3.85 10.23
C GLY A 72 -11.59 -4.64 10.58
N ARG A 73 -11.00 -5.37 9.63
CA ARG A 73 -9.72 -6.08 9.83
C ARG A 73 -8.54 -5.13 10.10
N PHE A 74 -8.64 -3.87 9.68
CA PHE A 74 -7.62 -2.83 9.88
C PHE A 74 -7.83 -2.07 11.19
N ASP A 75 -8.97 -2.28 11.89
CA ASP A 75 -9.27 -1.57 13.13
C ASP A 75 -8.31 -1.95 14.26
N GLY A 76 -7.76 -0.94 14.92
CA GLY A 76 -6.79 -1.07 15.99
C GLY A 76 -5.43 -1.61 15.54
N ALA A 77 -5.14 -1.65 14.24
CA ALA A 77 -3.82 -1.98 13.75
C ALA A 77 -2.78 -1.00 14.30
N GLN A 78 -1.70 -1.54 14.85
CA GLN A 78 -0.55 -0.77 15.32
C GLN A 78 0.47 -0.72 14.20
N GLN A 79 0.89 0.48 13.83
CA GLN A 79 1.77 0.70 12.69
C GLN A 79 3.00 1.47 13.12
N ARG A 80 4.13 1.13 12.49
CA ARG A 80 5.37 1.88 12.56
C ARG A 80 5.79 2.24 11.15
N TRP A 81 6.00 3.52 10.93
CA TRP A 81 6.34 4.08 9.63
C TRP A 81 7.79 4.54 9.63
N PHE A 82 8.43 4.37 8.50
CA PHE A 82 9.80 4.81 8.23
C PHE A 82 9.73 5.68 6.99
N GLU A 83 9.93 6.97 7.17
CA GLU A 83 9.69 7.98 6.16
C GLU A 83 10.94 8.79 5.85
N VAL A 84 11.08 9.15 4.59
CA VAL A 84 12.07 10.10 4.10
C VAL A 84 11.35 11.16 3.28
N ASP A 85 11.57 12.43 3.65
CA ASP A 85 11.02 13.58 2.97
C ASP A 85 12.14 14.40 2.35
N ASP A 86 11.87 14.93 1.17
CA ASP A 86 12.72 15.87 0.45
C ASP A 86 11.94 17.19 0.32
N LEU A 87 12.22 18.14 1.23
CA LEU A 87 11.38 19.33 1.42
C LEU A 87 12.13 20.62 1.13
N VAL A 88 11.57 21.45 0.24
CA VAL A 88 11.99 22.83 0.03
C VAL A 88 10.95 23.75 0.66
N LYS A 89 11.37 24.51 1.69
CA LYS A 89 10.48 25.40 2.48
C LYS A 89 9.23 24.67 3.02
N GLY A 90 9.43 23.42 3.47
CA GLY A 90 8.38 22.59 4.04
C GLY A 90 7.44 21.92 3.04
N SER A 91 7.71 22.02 1.74
CA SER A 91 6.92 21.36 0.69
C SER A 91 7.81 20.46 -0.15
N GLY A 92 7.32 19.27 -0.53
CA GLY A 92 8.11 18.36 -1.32
C GLY A 92 7.60 16.93 -1.30
N MET A 93 8.46 16.00 -1.67
CA MET A 93 8.12 14.59 -1.80
C MET A 93 8.28 13.84 -0.49
N ILE A 94 7.40 12.89 -0.29
CA ILE A 94 7.38 11.96 0.85
C ILE A 94 7.42 10.54 0.30
N HIS A 95 8.19 9.67 0.91
CA HIS A 95 8.13 8.24 0.63
C HIS A 95 8.58 7.41 1.83
N GLY A 96 8.05 6.20 1.92
CA GLY A 96 8.38 5.35 3.05
C GLY A 96 7.76 3.96 3.00
N TYR A 97 7.92 3.29 4.14
CA TYR A 97 7.36 1.97 4.40
C TYR A 97 6.66 1.96 5.75
N GLU A 98 5.55 1.26 5.78
CA GLU A 98 4.79 0.95 6.98
C GLU A 98 4.97 -0.51 7.35
N LEU A 99 5.16 -0.78 8.64
CA LEU A 99 5.03 -2.10 9.24
C LEU A 99 3.79 -2.11 10.11
N ALA A 100 2.76 -2.86 9.72
CA ALA A 100 1.53 -3.02 10.46
C ALA A 100 1.53 -4.32 11.26
N LYS A 101 0.97 -4.28 12.49
CA LYS A 101 0.59 -5.44 13.29
C LYS A 101 -0.90 -5.36 13.59
N TYR A 102 -1.63 -6.37 13.18
CA TYR A 102 -3.08 -6.48 13.34
C TYR A 102 -3.45 -7.20 14.65
N LYS A 103 -4.72 -7.06 15.06
CA LYS A 103 -5.24 -7.66 16.33
C LYS A 103 -5.08 -9.17 16.42
N ASP A 104 -5.14 -9.87 15.30
CA ASP A 104 -4.98 -11.33 15.21
C ASP A 104 -3.49 -11.79 15.19
N GLY A 105 -2.55 -10.84 15.29
CA GLY A 105 -1.12 -11.09 15.25
C GLY A 105 -0.53 -11.18 13.83
N SER A 106 -1.34 -11.10 12.79
CA SER A 106 -0.85 -10.97 11.42
C SER A 106 -0.11 -9.65 11.21
N THR A 107 0.71 -9.58 10.17
CA THR A 107 1.49 -8.39 9.86
C THR A 107 1.32 -7.99 8.40
N GLY A 108 1.58 -6.71 8.09
CA GLY A 108 1.62 -6.16 6.73
C GLY A 108 2.82 -5.27 6.53
N ILE A 109 3.29 -5.19 5.29
CA ILE A 109 4.28 -4.20 4.83
C ILE A 109 3.63 -3.43 3.69
N THR A 110 3.58 -2.11 3.84
CA THR A 110 3.02 -1.18 2.87
C THR A 110 4.12 -0.23 2.42
N SER A 111 4.27 -0.02 1.13
CA SER A 111 5.03 1.10 0.59
C SER A 111 4.09 2.26 0.30
N TYR A 112 4.56 3.47 0.50
CA TYR A 112 3.80 4.67 0.17
C TYR A 112 4.68 5.77 -0.38
N ALA A 113 4.07 6.65 -1.17
CA ALA A 113 4.69 7.85 -1.67
C ALA A 113 3.64 8.96 -1.83
N GLY A 114 4.09 10.18 -1.71
CA GLY A 114 3.21 11.33 -1.80
C GLY A 114 3.94 12.66 -1.85
N ALA A 115 3.21 13.71 -1.55
CA ALA A 115 3.75 15.05 -1.43
C ALA A 115 3.12 15.78 -0.23
N GLN A 116 3.97 16.57 0.44
CA GLN A 116 3.56 17.54 1.43
C GLN A 116 3.54 18.94 0.81
N VAL A 117 2.54 19.72 1.16
CA VAL A 117 2.44 21.14 0.83
C VAL A 117 2.26 21.94 2.12
N THR A 118 3.15 22.89 2.35
CA THR A 118 3.06 23.83 3.46
C THR A 118 2.56 25.18 2.95
N THR A 119 1.50 25.69 3.57
CA THR A 119 0.91 27.00 3.30
C THR A 119 0.94 27.87 4.54
N MET A 120 1.01 29.21 4.34
CA MET A 120 0.93 30.15 5.45
C MET A 120 -0.53 30.51 5.69
N ILE A 121 -1.10 30.09 6.83
CA ILE A 121 -2.47 30.40 7.25
C ILE A 121 -2.38 31.28 8.49
N ASN A 122 -2.90 32.50 8.41
CA ASN A 122 -2.84 33.48 9.51
C ASN A 122 -1.41 33.71 10.05
N GLY A 123 -0.40 33.67 9.17
CA GLY A 123 1.01 33.85 9.52
C GLY A 123 1.69 32.63 10.15
N LYS A 124 1.01 31.49 10.22
CA LYS A 124 1.59 30.21 10.70
C LYS A 124 1.70 29.22 9.56
N PRO A 125 2.78 28.44 9.49
CA PRO A 125 2.88 27.37 8.52
C PRO A 125 1.94 26.21 8.90
N GLU A 126 1.10 25.80 7.98
CA GLU A 126 0.26 24.60 8.09
C GLU A 126 0.57 23.70 6.91
N TRP A 127 0.76 22.43 7.19
CA TRP A 127 1.03 21.44 6.14
C TRP A 127 -0.17 20.52 5.91
N THR A 128 -0.28 20.05 4.70
CA THR A 128 -1.14 18.93 4.30
C THR A 128 -0.33 18.01 3.41
N ALA A 129 -0.61 16.72 3.49
CA ALA A 129 0.04 15.75 2.62
C ALA A 129 -0.99 14.82 1.99
N LEU A 130 -0.66 14.28 0.81
CA LEU A 130 -1.48 13.32 0.09
C LEU A 130 -0.58 12.39 -0.73
N GLY A 131 -1.07 11.19 -0.97
CA GLY A 131 -0.30 10.23 -1.75
C GLY A 131 -1.03 8.94 -2.03
N THR A 132 -0.26 7.95 -2.44
CA THR A 132 -0.71 6.59 -2.73
C THR A 132 0.01 5.60 -1.86
N PHE A 133 -0.59 4.44 -1.68
CA PHE A 133 0.02 3.33 -0.94
C PHE A 133 -0.31 1.98 -1.60
N GLU A 134 0.56 1.01 -1.35
CA GLU A 134 0.34 -0.38 -1.75
C GLU A 134 0.92 -1.32 -0.70
N GLN A 135 0.10 -2.24 -0.19
CA GLN A 135 0.57 -3.33 0.66
C GLN A 135 1.30 -4.35 -0.21
N THR A 136 2.59 -4.51 0.04
CA THR A 136 3.48 -5.33 -0.78
C THR A 136 3.63 -6.75 -0.24
N LYS A 137 3.49 -6.94 1.07
CA LYS A 137 3.65 -8.23 1.76
C LYS A 137 2.75 -8.31 2.99
N GLY A 138 2.40 -9.53 3.38
CA GLY A 138 1.68 -9.81 4.62
C GLY A 138 1.96 -11.21 5.16
N THR A 139 1.58 -11.44 6.42
CA THR A 139 1.62 -12.74 7.08
C THR A 139 0.26 -13.05 7.71
N GLY A 140 0.03 -14.31 8.07
CA GLY A 140 -1.24 -14.74 8.69
C GLY A 140 -2.43 -14.45 7.79
N SER A 141 -3.45 -13.80 8.33
CA SER A 141 -4.67 -13.44 7.58
C SER A 141 -4.41 -12.39 6.48
N MET A 142 -3.24 -11.74 6.51
CA MET A 142 -2.84 -10.74 5.52
C MET A 142 -1.91 -11.30 4.43
N ALA A 143 -1.56 -12.60 4.45
CA ALA A 143 -0.55 -13.20 3.56
C ALA A 143 -0.88 -13.08 2.05
N ASN A 144 -2.17 -13.12 1.70
CA ASN A 144 -2.64 -13.06 0.31
C ASN A 144 -3.51 -11.80 0.05
N ILE A 145 -3.44 -10.83 0.94
CA ILE A 145 -4.19 -9.59 0.82
C ILE A 145 -3.32 -8.56 0.10
N GLN A 146 -3.86 -7.97 -0.94
CA GLN A 146 -3.31 -6.77 -1.58
C GLN A 146 -4.24 -5.60 -1.30
N VAL A 147 -3.69 -4.50 -0.83
CA VAL A 147 -4.44 -3.25 -0.64
C VAL A 147 -3.67 -2.14 -1.32
N ARG A 148 -4.35 -1.37 -2.14
CA ARG A 148 -3.79 -0.18 -2.77
C ARG A 148 -4.79 0.96 -2.72
N GLY A 149 -4.31 2.17 -2.59
CA GLY A 149 -5.21 3.30 -2.47
C GLY A 149 -4.51 4.64 -2.35
N THR A 150 -5.24 5.58 -1.81
CA THR A 150 -4.79 6.96 -1.58
C THR A 150 -4.95 7.32 -0.10
N TRP A 151 -4.15 8.27 0.33
CA TRP A 151 -4.21 8.82 1.67
C TRP A 151 -4.10 10.34 1.64
N THR A 152 -4.63 10.98 2.69
CA THR A 152 -4.45 12.41 2.97
C THR A 152 -4.14 12.58 4.44
N ALA A 153 -3.21 13.46 4.78
CA ALA A 153 -2.81 13.72 6.16
C ALA A 153 -2.78 15.21 6.46
N LYS A 154 -3.01 15.54 7.73
CA LYS A 154 -2.91 16.91 8.27
C LYS A 154 -2.52 16.88 9.74
N PRO A 155 -1.78 17.89 10.23
CA PRO A 155 -1.38 17.96 11.62
C PRO A 155 -2.60 18.19 12.52
N THR A 156 -2.50 17.68 13.75
CA THR A 156 -3.40 18.01 14.87
C THR A 156 -2.64 18.72 15.99
N SER A 157 -1.32 18.55 16.02
CA SER A 157 -0.38 19.28 16.89
C SER A 157 1.01 19.33 16.23
N GLU A 158 2.03 19.76 16.93
CA GLU A 158 3.42 19.77 16.46
C GLU A 158 4.00 18.37 16.23
N THR A 159 3.51 17.38 16.96
CA THR A 159 4.02 16.00 16.94
C THR A 159 2.97 14.94 16.60
N GLU A 160 1.73 15.36 16.34
CA GLU A 160 0.63 14.46 16.03
C GLU A 160 -0.09 14.90 14.76
N PHE A 161 -0.55 13.91 14.00
CA PHE A 161 -1.36 14.13 12.81
C PHE A 161 -2.44 13.07 12.66
N VAL A 162 -3.41 13.34 11.82
CA VAL A 162 -4.42 12.37 11.39
C VAL A 162 -4.28 12.13 9.91
N MET A 163 -4.54 10.89 9.52
CA MET A 163 -4.57 10.46 8.13
C MET A 163 -5.89 9.78 7.84
N ASP A 164 -6.53 10.17 6.75
CA ASP A 164 -7.65 9.45 6.16
C ASP A 164 -7.13 8.67 4.95
N TRP A 165 -7.54 7.43 4.80
CA TRP A 165 -7.16 6.59 3.68
C TRP A 165 -8.37 5.85 3.09
N VAL A 166 -8.32 5.63 1.78
CA VAL A 166 -9.29 4.84 1.04
C VAL A 166 -8.56 3.98 0.02
N GLY A 167 -9.08 2.79 -0.24
CA GLY A 167 -8.41 1.89 -1.17
C GLY A 167 -9.29 0.73 -1.62
N THR A 168 -8.68 -0.11 -2.42
CA THR A 168 -9.25 -1.36 -2.90
C THR A 168 -8.44 -2.52 -2.35
N MET A 169 -9.12 -3.46 -1.72
CA MET A 169 -8.55 -4.70 -1.23
C MET A 169 -8.93 -5.84 -2.16
N THR A 170 -7.96 -6.70 -2.50
CA THR A 170 -8.17 -7.96 -3.22
C THR A 170 -7.56 -9.11 -2.45
N GLU A 171 -8.23 -10.24 -2.43
CA GLU A 171 -7.69 -11.48 -1.88
C GLU A 171 -7.12 -12.31 -3.03
N GLY A 172 -5.82 -12.57 -2.98
CA GLY A 172 -5.15 -13.50 -3.88
C GLY A 172 -5.55 -14.93 -3.57
N THR A 173 -5.54 -15.79 -4.57
CA THR A 173 -5.73 -17.24 -4.38
C THR A 173 -4.52 -17.85 -3.68
N LYS A 174 -4.79 -18.79 -2.78
CA LYS A 174 -3.77 -19.62 -2.11
C LYS A 174 -3.13 -20.58 -3.09
#